data_54e218d0a9007fde9b9504d9e9c0fc54
#
_entry.id   54e218d0a9007fde9b9504d9e9c0fc54
#
_cell.length_a   1.000
_cell.length_b   1.000
_cell.length_c   1.000
_cell.angle_alpha   90.00
_cell.angle_beta   90.00
_cell.angle_gamma   90.00
#
_symmetry.space_group_name_H-M   'P 1'
#
loop_
_entity.id
_entity.type
_entity.pdbx_description
1 polymer ?
#
loop_
_entity_poly.entity_id
_entity_poly.type
_entity_poly.pdbx_seq_one_letter_code
_entity_poly.pdbx_strand_id
1 'polypeptide(L)'
;MSESDRPHRRTLLLGLAVVGLAPLAGCMTKPLRSVNADGTYCHRIGKSYRPTLTCTPTAVPTDAVEAEAKRFEADPASLTVYVLRSRWGDASVVVPVAIDGAASAATIPVSLVRLRLKPGAHRVSAQWEGRSIDMSVEGRAGDLRVVELIGSGWAWGTSFTWQMAQAESVKTRAQASKLVADLDLRG
;
A
#
# COMPACT_ATOMS: atom_id res chain seq x y z
N MET A 1 67.39 6.54 59.67
CA MET A 1 66.01 6.77 60.14
C MET A 1 65.29 7.47 59.00
N SER A 2 64.57 6.68 58.20
CA SER A 2 63.85 7.19 57.02
C SER A 2 62.50 6.50 56.97
N GLU A 3 61.49 7.26 57.18
CA GLU A 3 60.10 6.89 57.20
C GLU A 3 59.58 6.85 55.75
N SER A 4 59.06 5.70 55.37
CA SER A 4 58.53 5.42 54.04
C SER A 4 57.10 5.84 53.98
N ASP A 5 56.79 6.85 53.16
CA ASP A 5 55.45 7.32 52.89
C ASP A 5 54.88 6.63 51.65
N ARG A 6 53.77 5.89 51.82
CA ARG A 6 53.09 5.18 50.72
C ARG A 6 51.88 6.02 50.25
N PRO A 7 51.78 6.42 49.00
CA PRO A 7 50.57 7.02 48.49
C PRO A 7 49.51 5.97 48.15
N HIS A 8 48.33 6.15 48.76
CA HIS A 8 47.12 5.40 48.41
C HIS A 8 46.64 5.67 47.01
N ARG A 9 46.70 4.68 46.14
CA ARG A 9 46.05 4.70 44.84
C ARG A 9 44.54 4.57 45.02
N ARG A 10 43.80 5.66 44.87
CA ARG A 10 42.35 5.66 44.71
C ARG A 10 41.99 5.26 43.27
N THR A 11 41.52 4.05 43.10
CA THR A 11 40.97 3.55 41.85
C THR A 11 39.60 4.14 41.66
N LEU A 12 39.45 5.13 40.80
CA LEU A 12 38.17 5.67 40.34
C LEU A 12 37.59 4.72 39.31
N LEU A 13 36.59 3.93 39.72
CA LEU A 13 35.75 3.14 38.83
C LEU A 13 34.78 4.10 38.12
N LEU A 14 35.10 4.48 36.87
CA LEU A 14 34.18 5.13 35.95
C LEU A 14 33.18 4.12 35.45
N GLY A 15 31.99 4.08 36.07
CA GLY A 15 30.84 3.35 35.55
C GLY A 15 30.32 4.00 34.29
N LEU A 16 30.57 3.38 33.13
CA LEU A 16 29.89 3.74 31.85
C LEU A 16 28.42 3.29 31.93
N ALA A 17 27.54 4.22 32.20
CA ALA A 17 26.11 4.03 32.01
C ALA A 17 25.83 4.08 30.48
N VAL A 18 25.70 2.91 29.85
CA VAL A 18 25.20 2.78 28.49
C VAL A 18 23.69 3.02 28.54
N VAL A 19 23.28 4.27 28.30
CA VAL A 19 21.89 4.61 28.05
C VAL A 19 21.52 4.06 26.67
N GLY A 20 20.85 2.91 26.65
CA GLY A 20 20.30 2.34 25.42
C GLY A 20 19.23 3.27 24.86
N LEU A 21 19.55 4.01 23.79
CA LEU A 21 18.56 4.67 22.94
C LEU A 21 17.78 3.57 22.21
N ALA A 22 16.64 3.15 22.76
CA ALA A 22 15.66 2.40 22.00
C ALA A 22 15.12 3.30 20.88
N PRO A 23 15.15 2.88 19.61
CA PRO A 23 14.57 3.67 18.54
C PRO A 23 13.05 3.70 18.72
N LEU A 24 12.50 4.85 19.08
CA LEU A 24 11.07 5.14 19.04
C LEU A 24 10.63 5.30 17.57
N ALA A 25 10.82 4.27 16.76
CA ALA A 25 10.26 4.19 15.42
C ALA A 25 8.86 3.60 15.47
N GLY A 26 7.99 4.22 16.24
CA GLY A 26 6.57 3.94 16.24
C GLY A 26 5.87 4.75 15.15
N CYS A 27 6.12 4.48 13.87
CA CYS A 27 5.16 4.83 12.84
C CYS A 27 3.88 4.05 13.13
N MET A 28 2.86 4.72 13.69
CA MET A 28 1.54 4.15 13.98
C MET A 28 0.78 3.93 12.66
N THR A 29 1.25 3.02 11.82
CA THR A 29 0.43 2.42 10.78
C THR A 29 -0.56 1.50 11.47
N LYS A 30 -1.85 1.87 11.44
CA LYS A 30 -2.88 0.95 11.96
C LYS A 30 -2.75 -0.37 11.21
N PRO A 31 -2.65 -1.52 11.91
CA PRO A 31 -2.56 -2.79 11.24
C PRO A 31 -3.80 -3.01 10.36
N LEU A 32 -3.61 -3.64 9.22
CA LEU A 32 -4.72 -4.06 8.38
C LEU A 32 -5.64 -4.99 9.16
N ARG A 33 -6.93 -4.91 8.91
CA ARG A 33 -7.90 -5.83 9.50
C ARG A 33 -7.65 -7.24 8.95
N SER A 34 -8.09 -8.24 9.71
CA SER A 34 -8.12 -9.61 9.20
C SER A 34 -9.12 -9.76 8.05
N VAL A 35 -8.83 -10.65 7.14
CA VAL A 35 -9.74 -11.10 6.08
C VAL A 35 -10.91 -11.83 6.73
N ASN A 36 -12.12 -11.68 6.20
CA ASN A 36 -13.32 -12.38 6.67
C ASN A 36 -13.23 -13.90 6.36
N ALA A 37 -14.09 -14.69 7.00
CA ALA A 37 -14.11 -16.15 6.79
C ALA A 37 -14.46 -16.55 5.33
N ASP A 38 -15.18 -15.70 4.60
CA ASP A 38 -15.51 -15.88 3.17
C ASP A 38 -14.39 -15.41 2.22
N GLY A 39 -13.26 -14.99 2.77
CA GLY A 39 -12.13 -14.45 2.01
C GLY A 39 -12.26 -12.99 1.60
N THR A 40 -13.36 -12.32 1.87
CA THR A 40 -13.51 -10.88 1.56
C THR A 40 -12.74 -10.02 2.55
N TYR A 41 -12.39 -8.80 2.12
CA TYR A 41 -11.71 -7.82 2.98
C TYR A 41 -12.53 -6.55 3.06
N CYS A 42 -12.68 -6.01 4.28
CA CYS A 42 -13.39 -4.78 4.51
C CYS A 42 -12.48 -3.71 5.11
N HIS A 43 -12.41 -2.56 4.47
CA HIS A 43 -11.77 -1.37 5.01
C HIS A 43 -12.78 -0.50 5.76
N ARG A 44 -12.34 0.06 6.89
CA ARG A 44 -13.17 0.90 7.76
C ARG A 44 -12.73 2.36 7.64
N ILE A 45 -13.65 3.22 7.22
CA ILE A 45 -13.48 4.68 7.20
C ILE A 45 -14.44 5.32 8.21
N GLY A 46 -14.11 6.53 8.61
CA GLY A 46 -14.95 7.36 9.45
C GLY A 46 -14.61 7.32 10.93
N LYS A 47 -15.43 8.02 11.71
CA LYS A 47 -15.26 8.14 13.17
C LYS A 47 -15.61 6.82 13.86
N SER A 48 -15.00 6.57 15.02
CA SER A 48 -15.19 5.32 15.78
C SER A 48 -16.65 5.00 16.10
N TYR A 49 -17.46 6.02 16.30
CA TYR A 49 -18.90 5.88 16.63
C TYR A 49 -19.83 5.82 15.40
N ARG A 50 -19.34 6.11 14.19
CA ARG A 50 -20.06 5.98 12.91
C ARG A 50 -19.11 5.48 11.83
N PRO A 51 -18.70 4.21 11.91
CA PRO A 51 -17.82 3.64 10.89
C PRO A 51 -18.63 3.28 9.64
N THR A 52 -18.05 3.56 8.49
CA THR A 52 -18.50 3.01 7.21
C THR A 52 -17.55 1.90 6.82
N LEU A 53 -18.07 0.74 6.48
CA LEU A 53 -17.29 -0.40 5.96
C LEU A 53 -17.48 -0.47 4.45
N THR A 54 -16.35 -0.58 3.74
CA THR A 54 -16.34 -0.86 2.30
C THR A 54 -15.62 -2.19 2.11
N CYS A 55 -16.32 -3.17 1.56
CA CYS A 55 -15.82 -4.54 1.41
C CYS A 55 -15.54 -4.88 -0.05
N THR A 56 -14.57 -5.76 -0.30
CA THR A 56 -14.36 -6.34 -1.62
C THR A 56 -15.52 -7.24 -2.00
N PRO A 57 -15.97 -7.25 -3.26
CA PRO A 57 -17.06 -8.11 -3.70
C PRO A 57 -16.67 -9.59 -3.84
N THR A 58 -15.37 -9.86 -3.88
CA THR A 58 -14.79 -11.22 -4.02
C THR A 58 -13.68 -11.42 -2.98
N ALA A 59 -13.29 -12.68 -2.81
CA ALA A 59 -12.15 -13.05 -1.98
C ALA A 59 -10.86 -12.36 -2.46
N VAL A 60 -10.03 -11.92 -1.52
CA VAL A 60 -8.74 -11.29 -1.80
C VAL A 60 -7.63 -12.35 -1.92
N PRO A 61 -6.49 -12.04 -2.57
CA PRO A 61 -5.33 -12.92 -2.61
C PRO A 61 -4.85 -13.33 -1.22
N THR A 62 -4.18 -14.48 -1.17
CA THR A 62 -3.60 -14.99 0.08
C THR A 62 -2.47 -14.08 0.59
N ASP A 63 -2.15 -14.20 1.87
CA ASP A 63 -1.07 -13.40 2.49
C ASP A 63 0.29 -13.66 1.84
N ALA A 64 0.54 -14.87 1.32
CA ALA A 64 1.76 -15.20 0.58
C ALA A 64 1.87 -14.41 -0.74
N VAL A 65 0.76 -14.35 -1.51
CA VAL A 65 0.67 -13.56 -2.75
C VAL A 65 0.78 -12.05 -2.45
N GLU A 66 0.14 -11.60 -1.38
CA GLU A 66 0.24 -10.21 -0.94
C GLU A 66 1.68 -9.84 -0.55
N ALA A 67 2.37 -10.68 0.22
CA ALA A 67 3.75 -10.45 0.62
C ALA A 67 4.69 -10.39 -0.59
N GLU A 68 4.48 -11.26 -1.58
CA GLU A 68 5.23 -11.24 -2.84
C GLU A 68 4.96 -9.95 -3.62
N ALA A 69 3.69 -9.58 -3.84
CA ALA A 69 3.34 -8.36 -4.56
C ALA A 69 3.94 -7.10 -3.89
N LYS A 70 3.99 -7.07 -2.56
CA LYS A 70 4.53 -5.93 -1.79
C LYS A 70 6.05 -5.80 -1.81
N ARG A 71 6.77 -6.72 -2.44
CA ARG A 71 8.20 -6.52 -2.76
C ARG A 71 8.42 -5.50 -3.88
N PHE A 72 7.39 -5.26 -4.70
CA PHE A 72 7.48 -4.35 -5.86
C PHE A 72 8.58 -4.75 -6.85
N GLU A 73 8.72 -6.05 -7.06
CA GLU A 73 9.63 -6.59 -8.06
C GLU A 73 8.93 -6.62 -9.42
N ALA A 74 9.60 -6.14 -10.46
CA ALA A 74 9.09 -6.20 -11.81
C ALA A 74 9.22 -7.63 -12.37
N ASP A 75 8.20 -8.11 -13.06
CA ASP A 75 8.25 -9.38 -13.78
C ASP A 75 9.02 -9.18 -15.11
N PRO A 76 10.14 -9.88 -15.35
CA PRO A 76 10.95 -9.69 -16.56
C PRO A 76 10.21 -10.01 -17.87
N ALA A 77 9.11 -10.76 -17.82
CA ALA A 77 8.33 -11.18 -18.99
C ALA A 77 7.10 -10.30 -19.25
N SER A 78 6.80 -9.35 -18.36
CA SER A 78 5.58 -8.55 -18.46
C SER A 78 5.82 -7.07 -18.08
N LEU A 79 4.84 -6.23 -18.44
CA LEU A 79 4.65 -4.93 -17.82
C LEU A 79 3.90 -5.12 -16.51
N THR A 80 4.54 -4.83 -15.39
CA THR A 80 3.90 -4.88 -14.07
C THR A 80 3.27 -3.52 -13.75
N VAL A 81 1.95 -3.48 -13.54
CA VAL A 81 1.22 -2.26 -13.17
C VAL A 81 0.58 -2.45 -11.79
N TYR A 82 0.85 -1.52 -10.90
CA TYR A 82 0.16 -1.42 -9.63
C TYR A 82 -0.88 -0.33 -9.68
N VAL A 83 -2.11 -0.64 -9.28
CA VAL A 83 -3.15 0.36 -9.03
C VAL A 83 -3.25 0.56 -7.53
N LEU A 84 -2.89 1.75 -7.05
CA LEU A 84 -2.94 2.11 -5.64
C LEU A 84 -4.11 3.06 -5.39
N ARG A 85 -4.90 2.74 -4.38
CA ARG A 85 -5.96 3.60 -3.86
C ARG A 85 -5.74 3.80 -2.36
N SER A 86 -4.99 4.86 -1.99
CA SER A 86 -4.58 5.10 -0.61
C SER A 86 -4.39 6.58 -0.32
N ARG A 87 -5.50 7.34 -0.29
CA ARG A 87 -5.49 8.77 0.07
C ARG A 87 -6.41 9.04 1.25
N TRP A 88 -6.04 10.05 2.04
CA TRP A 88 -6.93 10.60 3.07
C TRP A 88 -8.12 11.30 2.39
N GLY A 89 -9.33 11.12 2.96
CA GLY A 89 -10.55 11.70 2.38
C GLY A 89 -11.14 10.92 1.21
N ASP A 90 -10.62 9.70 0.94
CA ASP A 90 -11.17 8.82 -0.09
C ASP A 90 -12.66 8.48 0.17
N ALA A 91 -13.39 8.27 -0.91
CA ALA A 91 -14.80 7.88 -0.85
C ALA A 91 -14.98 6.42 -0.43
N SER A 92 -15.98 6.16 0.44
CA SER A 92 -16.30 4.82 0.95
C SER A 92 -17.11 4.01 -0.05
N VAL A 93 -16.66 3.93 -1.32
CA VAL A 93 -17.34 3.19 -2.39
C VAL A 93 -16.40 2.18 -3.03
N VAL A 94 -16.98 1.10 -3.54
CA VAL A 94 -16.26 0.15 -4.40
C VAL A 94 -16.13 0.77 -5.79
N VAL A 95 -14.93 0.76 -6.36
CA VAL A 95 -14.66 1.28 -7.71
C VAL A 95 -14.06 0.16 -8.56
N PRO A 96 -14.80 -0.36 -9.53
CA PRO A 96 -14.27 -1.27 -10.53
C PRO A 96 -13.17 -0.59 -11.36
N VAL A 97 -12.09 -1.33 -11.57
CA VAL A 97 -11.00 -0.98 -12.49
C VAL A 97 -11.00 -1.98 -13.62
N ALA A 98 -10.95 -1.49 -14.85
CA ALA A 98 -10.86 -2.30 -16.06
C ALA A 98 -9.58 -2.02 -16.82
N ILE A 99 -9.06 -3.03 -17.52
CA ILE A 99 -7.93 -2.92 -18.42
C ILE A 99 -8.42 -3.24 -19.84
N ASP A 100 -8.20 -2.33 -20.78
CA ASP A 100 -8.56 -2.46 -22.20
C ASP A 100 -10.04 -2.81 -22.43
N GLY A 101 -10.90 -2.35 -21.53
CA GLY A 101 -12.35 -2.57 -21.58
C GLY A 101 -12.84 -3.86 -20.92
N ALA A 102 -11.97 -4.74 -20.46
CA ALA A 102 -12.34 -5.90 -19.66
C ALA A 102 -12.39 -5.54 -18.16
N ALA A 103 -13.45 -5.94 -17.46
CA ALA A 103 -13.51 -5.76 -16.00
C ALA A 103 -12.46 -6.65 -15.33
N SER A 104 -11.63 -6.07 -14.47
CA SER A 104 -10.48 -6.75 -13.90
C SER A 104 -10.55 -6.88 -12.39
N ALA A 105 -10.70 -5.77 -11.66
CA ALA A 105 -10.67 -5.75 -10.21
C ALA A 105 -11.58 -4.67 -9.64
N ALA A 106 -12.08 -4.90 -8.43
CA ALA A 106 -12.79 -3.90 -7.65
C ALA A 106 -11.87 -3.33 -6.58
N THR A 107 -11.61 -2.03 -6.63
CA THR A 107 -10.84 -1.33 -5.60
C THR A 107 -11.75 -0.79 -4.50
N ILE A 108 -11.22 -0.77 -3.28
CA ILE A 108 -11.80 -0.12 -2.11
C ILE A 108 -10.79 0.86 -1.52
N PRO A 109 -11.15 1.73 -0.59
CA PRO A 109 -10.16 2.58 0.09
C PRO A 109 -9.03 1.77 0.73
N VAL A 110 -7.81 2.28 0.64
CA VAL A 110 -6.57 1.65 1.14
C VAL A 110 -6.34 0.25 0.55
N SER A 111 -6.50 0.15 -0.77
CA SER A 111 -6.28 -1.08 -1.54
C SER A 111 -5.16 -0.95 -2.57
N LEU A 112 -4.61 -2.10 -2.91
CA LEU A 112 -3.60 -2.31 -3.94
C LEU A 112 -4.09 -3.40 -4.89
N VAL A 113 -3.87 -3.21 -6.19
CA VAL A 113 -4.07 -4.22 -7.24
C VAL A 113 -2.75 -4.39 -7.97
N ARG A 114 -2.33 -5.63 -8.23
CA ARG A 114 -1.21 -5.93 -9.12
C ARG A 114 -1.74 -6.51 -10.43
N LEU A 115 -1.22 -6.01 -11.53
CA LEU A 115 -1.55 -6.44 -12.88
C LEU A 115 -0.26 -6.81 -13.61
N ARG A 116 -0.22 -7.98 -14.25
CA ARG A 116 0.84 -8.37 -15.17
C ARG A 116 0.26 -8.36 -16.58
N LEU A 117 0.73 -7.40 -17.38
CA LEU A 117 0.21 -7.10 -18.72
C LEU A 117 1.22 -7.50 -19.79
N LYS A 118 0.78 -7.69 -21.03
CA LYS A 118 1.68 -7.71 -22.18
C LYS A 118 2.47 -6.39 -22.24
N PRO A 119 3.71 -6.39 -22.75
CA PRO A 119 4.38 -5.13 -23.08
C PRO A 119 3.59 -4.32 -24.09
N GLY A 120 3.50 -3.01 -23.89
CA GLY A 120 2.74 -2.11 -24.78
C GLY A 120 2.01 -1.02 -24.03
N ALA A 121 1.07 -0.40 -24.73
CA ALA A 121 0.17 0.62 -24.21
C ALA A 121 -1.17 -0.01 -23.81
N HIS A 122 -1.64 0.29 -22.62
CA HIS A 122 -2.89 -0.20 -22.06
C HIS A 122 -3.74 0.97 -21.54
N ARG A 123 -5.05 0.83 -21.65
CA ARG A 123 -6.01 1.76 -21.06
C ARG A 123 -6.51 1.23 -19.73
N VAL A 124 -6.23 1.96 -18.65
CA VAL A 124 -6.75 1.69 -17.31
C VAL A 124 -7.95 2.58 -17.08
N SER A 125 -9.10 2.02 -16.80
CA SER A 125 -10.37 2.72 -16.61
C SER A 125 -10.89 2.49 -15.18
N ALA A 126 -11.50 3.51 -14.56
CA ALA A 126 -12.24 3.38 -13.31
C ALA A 126 -13.67 3.85 -13.51
N GLN A 127 -14.64 3.17 -12.89
CA GLN A 127 -16.06 3.44 -13.05
C GLN A 127 -16.75 3.61 -11.70
N TRP A 128 -17.61 4.62 -11.56
CA TRP A 128 -18.44 4.82 -10.36
C TRP A 128 -19.66 5.69 -10.72
N GLU A 129 -20.79 5.38 -10.15
CA GLU A 129 -22.04 6.19 -10.27
C GLU A 129 -22.36 6.62 -11.72
N GLY A 130 -22.18 5.73 -12.69
CA GLY A 130 -22.39 6.01 -14.11
C GLY A 130 -21.32 6.90 -14.77
N ARG A 131 -20.25 7.23 -14.06
CA ARG A 131 -19.08 7.98 -14.58
C ARG A 131 -17.93 7.05 -14.87
N SER A 132 -17.04 7.47 -15.75
CA SER A 132 -15.79 6.78 -16.06
C SER A 132 -14.66 7.77 -16.25
N ILE A 133 -13.46 7.35 -15.87
CA ILE A 133 -12.21 8.04 -16.18
C ILE A 133 -11.19 7.03 -16.67
N ASP A 134 -10.37 7.45 -17.62
CA ASP A 134 -9.36 6.62 -18.25
C ASP A 134 -7.97 7.20 -18.08
N MET A 135 -6.96 6.34 -18.08
CA MET A 135 -5.55 6.68 -18.14
C MET A 135 -4.82 5.70 -19.05
N SER A 136 -3.92 6.20 -19.87
CA SER A 136 -2.99 5.35 -20.62
C SER A 136 -1.77 5.03 -19.79
N VAL A 137 -1.40 3.75 -19.77
CA VAL A 137 -0.18 3.25 -19.12
C VAL A 137 0.62 2.48 -20.16
N GLU A 138 1.88 2.84 -20.34
CA GLU A 138 2.76 2.22 -21.33
C GLU A 138 4.04 1.70 -20.66
N GLY A 139 4.54 0.56 -21.15
CA GLY A 139 5.79 -0.01 -20.69
C GLY A 139 6.23 -1.24 -21.47
N ARG A 140 7.47 -1.65 -21.20
CA ARG A 140 8.11 -2.84 -21.77
C ARG A 140 8.08 -3.98 -20.79
N ALA A 141 8.47 -5.17 -21.22
CA ALA A 141 8.77 -6.28 -20.33
C ALA A 141 9.86 -5.88 -19.33
N GLY A 142 9.66 -6.18 -18.07
CA GLY A 142 10.53 -5.76 -16.98
C GLY A 142 10.26 -4.35 -16.44
N ASP A 143 9.34 -3.60 -17.02
CA ASP A 143 8.93 -2.31 -16.46
C ASP A 143 7.92 -2.47 -15.32
N LEU A 144 8.04 -1.56 -14.33
CA LEU A 144 7.08 -1.41 -13.25
C LEU A 144 6.48 0.00 -13.31
N ARG A 145 5.15 0.07 -13.31
CA ARG A 145 4.40 1.33 -13.28
C ARG A 145 3.46 1.33 -12.08
N VAL A 146 3.28 2.49 -11.48
CA VAL A 146 2.29 2.69 -10.42
C VAL A 146 1.35 3.80 -10.82
N VAL A 147 0.06 3.52 -10.79
CA VAL A 147 -1.02 4.49 -10.99
C VAL A 147 -1.83 4.62 -9.71
N GLU A 148 -2.13 5.84 -9.32
CA GLU A 148 -2.97 6.11 -8.16
C GLU A 148 -4.37 6.48 -8.62
N LEU A 149 -5.36 5.80 -8.05
CA LEU A 149 -6.76 6.22 -8.10
C LEU A 149 -7.06 7.09 -6.88
N ILE A 150 -7.16 8.39 -7.09
CA ILE A 150 -7.36 9.38 -6.05
C ILE A 150 -8.86 9.66 -5.95
N GLY A 151 -9.47 9.17 -4.87
CA GLY A 151 -10.86 9.42 -4.55
C GLY A 151 -11.03 10.61 -3.62
N SER A 152 -12.18 11.27 -3.74
CA SER A 152 -12.65 12.31 -2.83
C SER A 152 -14.14 12.12 -2.60
N GLY A 153 -14.55 12.02 -1.33
CA GLY A 153 -15.94 11.89 -0.92
C GLY A 153 -16.37 13.08 -0.08
N TRP A 154 -17.32 13.88 -0.59
CA TRP A 154 -17.88 15.03 0.10
C TRP A 154 -19.41 14.94 0.15
N ALA A 155 -20.05 15.84 0.90
CA ALA A 155 -21.51 15.87 1.04
C ALA A 155 -22.28 16.01 -0.28
N TRP A 156 -21.65 16.57 -1.31
CA TRP A 156 -22.22 16.81 -2.64
C TRP A 156 -21.77 15.82 -3.71
N GLY A 157 -21.08 14.74 -3.33
CA GLY A 157 -20.76 13.67 -4.28
C GLY A 157 -19.38 13.10 -4.14
N THR A 158 -19.13 12.16 -5.03
CA THR A 158 -17.88 11.41 -5.12
C THR A 158 -17.16 11.76 -6.42
N SER A 159 -15.85 11.93 -6.37
CA SER A 159 -15.02 12.13 -7.55
C SER A 159 -13.77 11.27 -7.49
N PHE A 160 -13.25 10.89 -8.66
CA PHE A 160 -11.99 10.17 -8.80
C PHE A 160 -11.15 10.80 -9.89
N THR A 161 -9.83 10.70 -9.73
CA THR A 161 -8.84 11.09 -10.74
C THR A 161 -7.72 10.07 -10.79
N TRP A 162 -7.10 9.90 -11.96
CA TRP A 162 -5.89 9.11 -12.12
C TRP A 162 -4.64 9.99 -11.97
N GLN A 163 -3.61 9.42 -11.37
CA GLN A 163 -2.28 10.03 -11.31
C GLN A 163 -1.21 8.96 -11.52
N MET A 164 -0.25 9.22 -12.42
CA MET A 164 0.96 8.41 -12.48
C MET A 164 1.83 8.71 -11.27
N ALA A 165 2.37 7.69 -10.62
CA ALA A 165 3.25 7.84 -9.47
C ALA A 165 4.57 7.11 -9.68
N GLN A 166 5.62 7.62 -9.04
CA GLN A 166 6.88 6.89 -8.96
C GLN A 166 6.79 5.85 -7.84
N ALA A 167 7.19 4.60 -8.12
CA ALA A 167 7.08 3.49 -7.19
C ALA A 167 7.66 3.81 -5.80
N GLU A 168 8.85 4.40 -5.75
CA GLU A 168 9.51 4.74 -4.48
C GLU A 168 8.72 5.77 -3.64
N SER A 169 8.06 6.74 -4.30
CA SER A 169 7.30 7.80 -3.60
C SER A 169 6.04 7.27 -2.93
N VAL A 170 5.50 6.15 -3.38
CA VAL A 170 4.25 5.57 -2.89
C VAL A 170 4.42 4.24 -2.16
N LYS A 171 5.62 3.68 -2.17
CA LYS A 171 5.94 2.34 -1.64
C LYS A 171 5.42 2.11 -0.22
N THR A 172 5.66 3.05 0.70
CA THR A 172 5.18 2.95 2.09
C THR A 172 3.65 2.87 2.16
N ARG A 173 2.94 3.68 1.37
CA ARG A 173 1.46 3.67 1.33
C ARG A 173 0.94 2.37 0.69
N ALA A 174 1.59 1.92 -0.36
CA ALA A 174 1.24 0.68 -1.04
C ALA A 174 1.49 -0.55 -0.14
N GLN A 175 2.59 -0.58 0.60
CA GLN A 175 2.85 -1.62 1.60
C GLN A 175 1.83 -1.64 2.74
N ALA A 176 1.31 -0.47 3.13
CA ALA A 176 0.25 -0.34 4.14
C ALA A 176 -1.16 -0.60 3.59
N SER A 177 -1.32 -0.80 2.29
CA SER A 177 -2.60 -1.09 1.64
C SER A 177 -2.84 -2.60 1.52
N LYS A 178 -4.11 -3.05 1.53
CA LYS A 178 -4.45 -4.47 1.31
C LYS A 178 -4.37 -4.80 -0.18
N LEU A 179 -3.69 -5.88 -0.55
CA LEU A 179 -3.79 -6.42 -1.90
C LEU A 179 -5.19 -7.03 -2.09
N VAL A 180 -5.98 -6.45 -2.99
CA VAL A 180 -7.36 -6.89 -3.24
C VAL A 180 -7.51 -7.69 -4.52
N ALA A 181 -6.55 -7.60 -5.44
CA ALA A 181 -6.47 -8.44 -6.63
C ALA A 181 -5.02 -8.56 -7.12
N ASP A 182 -4.72 -9.73 -7.70
CA ASP A 182 -3.47 -10.03 -8.40
C ASP A 182 -3.83 -10.75 -9.70
N LEU A 183 -3.68 -10.06 -10.82
CA LEU A 183 -4.18 -10.51 -12.11
C LEU A 183 -3.06 -10.69 -13.12
N ASP A 184 -3.07 -11.85 -13.79
CA ASP A 184 -2.22 -12.12 -14.93
C ASP A 184 -3.04 -12.00 -16.22
N LEU A 185 -2.78 -10.95 -16.97
CA LEU A 185 -3.49 -10.56 -18.20
C LEU A 185 -2.58 -10.64 -19.43
N ARG A 186 -1.55 -11.50 -19.37
CA ARG A 186 -0.61 -11.73 -20.47
C ARG A 186 -1.16 -12.66 -21.57
N GLY A 187 -2.30 -13.30 -21.33
CA GLY A 187 -2.97 -14.25 -22.22
C GLY A 187 -3.50 -13.64 -23.52
#